data_5b0cb5189b54501edc246b3bfd2bf35a
#
_entry.id   5b0cb5189b54501edc246b3bfd2bf35a
#
_cell.length_a   1.000
_cell.length_b   1.000
_cell.length_c   1.000
_cell.angle_alpha   90.00
_cell.angle_beta   90.00
_cell.angle_gamma   90.00
#
_symmetry.space_group_name_H-M   'P 1'
#
loop_
_entity.id
_entity.type
_entity.pdbx_description
1 polymer ?
#
loop_
_entity_poly.entity_id
_entity_poly.type
_entity_poly.pdbx_seq_one_letter_code
_entity_poly.pdbx_strand_id
1 'polypeptide(L)'
;SRWRYPWILAFSTVLAGVFTTINLVNPEIHNKTLMPALQSPWFAPHVIVYMFAYAVLGAAALMSAYLLWFKKSPINEHEMDICDNLVQVGWAFMTVGILFGALWAKEAWGHYWAWDPKETWAAATWFAYLAYIHIRLRADRYRRAALWGLFLSFLLLQMCWWGINYLPSAQGVSVHTYSLG
;
A
#
# COMPACT_ATOMS: atom_id res chain seq x y z
N SER A 1 -9.65 -18.60 27.64
CA SER A 1 -9.13 -19.07 26.35
C SER A 1 -8.29 -17.98 25.69
N ARG A 2 -7.10 -18.30 25.23
CA ARG A 2 -6.16 -17.36 24.56
C ARG A 2 -6.68 -16.84 23.20
N TRP A 3 -7.66 -17.49 22.59
CA TRP A 3 -8.19 -17.16 21.28
C TRP A 3 -9.58 -16.54 21.40
N ARG A 4 -9.62 -15.23 21.50
CA ARG A 4 -10.88 -14.46 21.53
C ARG A 4 -11.59 -14.37 20.18
N TYR A 5 -10.90 -14.74 19.08
CA TYR A 5 -11.39 -14.53 17.73
C TYR A 5 -11.24 -15.79 16.86
N PRO A 6 -12.13 -16.79 17.01
CA PRO A 6 -12.07 -18.03 16.24
C PRO A 6 -12.20 -17.82 14.72
N TRP A 7 -12.81 -16.72 14.29
CA TRP A 7 -12.90 -16.36 12.89
C TRP A 7 -11.54 -16.08 12.23
N ILE A 8 -10.55 -15.56 12.96
CA ILE A 8 -9.19 -15.37 12.46
C ILE A 8 -8.57 -16.71 12.12
N LEU A 9 -8.74 -17.71 12.98
CA LEU A 9 -8.24 -19.06 12.75
C LEU A 9 -8.91 -19.67 11.51
N ALA A 10 -10.24 -19.56 11.41
CA ALA A 10 -10.99 -20.06 10.26
C ALA A 10 -10.53 -19.39 8.95
N PHE A 11 -10.40 -18.07 8.95
CA PHE A 11 -9.92 -17.31 7.79
C PHE A 11 -8.50 -17.72 7.39
N SER A 12 -7.58 -17.82 8.35
CA SER A 12 -6.20 -18.24 8.09
C SER A 12 -6.13 -19.66 7.54
N THR A 13 -6.97 -20.58 8.04
CA THR A 13 -7.04 -21.96 7.55
C THR A 13 -7.54 -21.99 6.11
N VAL A 14 -8.58 -21.23 5.79
CA VAL A 14 -9.10 -21.14 4.41
C VAL A 14 -8.03 -20.59 3.47
N LEU A 15 -7.35 -19.50 3.85
CA LEU A 15 -6.25 -18.92 3.06
C LEU A 15 -5.12 -19.94 2.86
N ALA A 16 -4.68 -20.59 3.92
CA ALA A 16 -3.65 -21.62 3.83
C ALA A 16 -4.08 -22.76 2.90
N GLY A 17 -5.33 -23.21 2.99
CA GLY A 17 -5.91 -24.22 2.10
C GLY A 17 -5.90 -23.79 0.64
N VAL A 18 -6.32 -22.56 0.35
CA VAL A 18 -6.30 -21.98 -1.01
C VAL A 18 -4.89 -21.95 -1.58
N PHE A 19 -3.92 -21.40 -0.83
CA PHE A 19 -2.53 -21.34 -1.31
C PHE A 19 -1.91 -22.72 -1.48
N THR A 20 -2.18 -23.66 -0.57
CA THR A 20 -1.72 -25.05 -0.70
C THR A 20 -2.31 -25.71 -1.95
N THR A 21 -3.61 -25.52 -2.19
CA THR A 21 -4.27 -26.06 -3.39
C THR A 21 -3.68 -25.49 -4.67
N ILE A 22 -3.46 -24.16 -4.73
CA ILE A 22 -2.83 -23.51 -5.89
C ILE A 22 -1.44 -24.09 -6.14
N ASN A 23 -0.64 -24.31 -5.11
CA ASN A 23 0.69 -24.89 -5.23
C ASN A 23 0.67 -26.35 -5.70
N LEU A 24 -0.31 -27.14 -5.25
CA LEU A 24 -0.46 -28.54 -5.66
C LEU A 24 -0.96 -28.68 -7.10
N VAL A 25 -1.88 -27.80 -7.51
CA VAL A 25 -2.48 -27.84 -8.86
C VAL A 25 -1.52 -27.27 -9.92
N ASN A 26 -0.67 -26.31 -9.55
CA ASN A 26 0.27 -25.66 -10.45
C ASN A 26 1.74 -25.80 -9.96
N PRO A 27 2.30 -27.01 -9.89
CA PRO A 27 3.67 -27.23 -9.40
C PRO A 27 4.73 -26.50 -10.23
N GLU A 28 4.42 -26.15 -11.47
CA GLU A 28 5.30 -25.41 -12.38
C GLU A 28 5.64 -23.99 -11.91
N ILE A 29 4.87 -23.44 -10.96
CA ILE A 29 5.16 -22.14 -10.34
C ILE A 29 6.54 -22.14 -9.68
N HIS A 30 6.99 -23.28 -9.16
CA HIS A 30 8.28 -23.44 -8.49
C HIS A 30 9.46 -23.54 -9.46
N ASN A 31 9.21 -23.87 -10.72
CA ASN A 31 10.26 -24.10 -11.73
C ASN A 31 10.55 -22.87 -12.59
N LYS A 32 9.80 -21.78 -12.43
CA LYS A 32 10.06 -20.53 -13.15
C LYS A 32 11.23 -19.80 -12.50
N THR A 33 12.31 -19.62 -13.26
CA THR A 33 13.42 -18.74 -12.84
C THR A 33 12.88 -17.32 -12.68
N LEU A 34 13.10 -16.74 -11.51
CA LEU A 34 12.74 -15.34 -11.27
C LEU A 34 13.50 -14.44 -12.25
N MET A 35 12.85 -13.41 -12.76
CA MET A 35 13.52 -12.36 -13.54
C MET A 35 14.69 -11.79 -12.74
N PRO A 36 15.82 -11.44 -13.38
CA PRO A 36 17.00 -10.94 -12.68
C PRO A 36 16.70 -9.80 -11.68
N ALA A 37 15.82 -8.89 -12.05
CA ALA A 37 15.40 -7.79 -11.18
C ALA A 37 14.74 -8.28 -9.87
N LEU A 38 14.04 -9.41 -9.87
CA LEU A 38 13.37 -9.97 -8.71
C LEU A 38 14.28 -10.81 -7.80
N GLN A 39 15.53 -11.07 -8.23
CA GLN A 39 16.50 -11.83 -7.46
C GLN A 39 17.28 -10.98 -6.44
N SER A 40 17.10 -9.67 -6.46
CA SER A 40 17.72 -8.75 -5.50
C SER A 40 17.27 -9.05 -4.06
N PRO A 41 18.19 -9.06 -3.07
CA PRO A 41 17.84 -9.23 -1.67
C PRO A 41 16.95 -8.11 -1.13
N TRP A 42 16.91 -6.95 -1.78
CA TRP A 42 16.06 -5.81 -1.40
C TRP A 42 14.63 -5.92 -1.88
N PHE A 43 14.35 -6.77 -2.88
CA PHE A 43 13.01 -6.94 -3.41
C PHE A 43 12.00 -7.43 -2.37
N ALA A 44 12.33 -8.52 -1.66
CA ALA A 44 11.43 -9.09 -0.67
C ALA A 44 11.14 -8.13 0.52
N PRO A 45 12.14 -7.49 1.16
CA PRO A 45 11.91 -6.47 2.17
C PRO A 45 11.04 -5.31 1.67
N HIS A 46 11.31 -4.81 0.46
CA HIS A 46 10.51 -3.76 -0.16
C HIS A 46 9.02 -4.14 -0.25
N VAL A 47 8.74 -5.31 -0.82
CA VAL A 47 7.35 -5.78 -0.99
C VAL A 47 6.66 -6.01 0.34
N ILE A 48 7.32 -6.66 1.31
CA ILE A 48 6.73 -6.96 2.63
C ILE A 48 6.35 -5.68 3.36
N VAL A 49 7.26 -4.70 3.39
CA VAL A 49 7.04 -3.42 4.07
C VAL A 49 5.91 -2.63 3.39
N TYR A 50 5.86 -2.64 2.07
CA TYR A 50 4.77 -2.00 1.33
C TYR A 50 3.42 -2.69 1.55
N MET A 51 3.37 -4.02 1.56
CA MET A 51 2.13 -4.76 1.84
C MET A 51 1.57 -4.41 3.23
N PHE A 52 2.44 -4.29 4.23
CA PHE A 52 2.05 -3.84 5.57
C PHE A 52 1.53 -2.39 5.54
N ALA A 53 2.26 -1.47 4.90
CA ALA A 53 1.83 -0.08 4.74
C ALA A 53 0.45 0.01 4.07
N TYR A 54 0.23 -0.73 2.99
CA TYR A 54 -1.04 -0.76 2.25
C TYR A 54 -2.20 -1.27 3.11
N ALA A 55 -1.97 -2.31 3.91
CA ALA A 55 -2.99 -2.84 4.80
C ALA A 55 -3.42 -1.80 5.86
N VAL A 56 -2.45 -1.13 6.48
CA VAL A 56 -2.70 -0.10 7.50
C VAL A 56 -3.38 1.14 6.90
N LEU A 57 -2.88 1.63 5.76
CA LEU A 57 -3.48 2.77 5.06
C LEU A 57 -4.86 2.44 4.47
N GLY A 58 -5.08 1.19 4.06
CA GLY A 58 -6.39 0.68 3.68
C GLY A 58 -7.38 0.69 4.84
N ALA A 59 -6.96 0.26 6.02
CA ALA A 59 -7.80 0.34 7.22
C ALA A 59 -8.15 1.80 7.56
N ALA A 60 -7.19 2.74 7.45
CA ALA A 60 -7.43 4.17 7.62
C ALA A 60 -8.45 4.71 6.60
N ALA A 61 -8.34 4.32 5.33
CA ALA A 61 -9.26 4.71 4.28
C ALA A 61 -10.68 4.16 4.49
N LEU A 62 -10.81 2.91 4.94
CA LEU A 62 -12.10 2.31 5.28
C LEU A 62 -12.75 3.03 6.47
N MET A 63 -11.97 3.37 7.50
CA MET A 63 -12.45 4.16 8.63
C MET A 63 -12.89 5.54 8.17
N SER A 64 -12.12 6.22 7.32
CA SER A 64 -12.48 7.50 6.72
C SER A 64 -13.79 7.40 5.92
N ALA A 65 -13.92 6.39 5.08
CA ALA A 65 -15.14 6.13 4.30
C ALA A 65 -16.35 5.93 5.22
N TYR A 66 -16.20 5.13 6.27
CA TYR A 66 -17.25 4.94 7.26
C TYR A 66 -17.69 6.25 7.92
N LEU A 67 -16.74 7.08 8.35
CA LEU A 67 -17.01 8.36 8.99
C LEU A 67 -17.66 9.39 8.05
N LEU A 68 -17.32 9.34 6.76
CA LEU A 68 -17.87 10.26 5.75
C LEU A 68 -19.30 9.90 5.30
N TRP A 69 -19.59 8.61 5.09
CA TRP A 69 -20.81 8.18 4.43
C TRP A 69 -21.83 7.51 5.34
N PHE A 70 -21.38 6.81 6.39
CA PHE A 70 -22.29 6.01 7.22
C PHE A 70 -22.54 6.60 8.60
N LYS A 71 -21.61 7.42 9.12
CA LYS A 71 -21.79 8.02 10.42
C LYS A 71 -22.73 9.24 10.36
N LYS A 72 -23.83 9.17 11.13
CA LYS A 72 -24.82 10.25 11.23
C LYS A 72 -24.51 11.26 12.35
N SER A 73 -23.77 10.85 13.39
CA SER A 73 -23.39 11.71 14.52
C SER A 73 -22.13 12.53 14.19
N PRO A 74 -21.87 13.63 14.90
CA PRO A 74 -20.62 14.38 14.75
C PRO A 74 -19.39 13.50 14.94
N ILE A 75 -18.37 13.76 14.12
CA ILE A 75 -17.08 13.06 14.21
C ILE A 75 -16.35 13.57 15.46
N ASN A 76 -16.03 12.64 16.37
CA ASN A 76 -15.33 12.96 17.62
C ASN A 76 -13.80 12.87 17.44
N GLU A 77 -13.05 13.36 18.46
CA GLU A 77 -11.58 13.38 18.44
C GLU A 77 -11.00 11.97 18.40
N HIS A 78 -11.52 11.07 19.22
CA HIS A 78 -11.02 9.70 19.29
C HIS A 78 -11.06 8.97 17.94
N GLU A 79 -12.07 9.24 17.11
CA GLU A 79 -12.17 8.66 15.76
C GLU A 79 -11.12 9.24 14.81
N MET A 80 -10.84 10.55 14.96
CA MET A 80 -9.77 11.18 14.20
C MET A 80 -8.40 10.66 14.65
N ASP A 81 -8.18 10.47 15.94
CA ASP A 81 -6.93 9.89 16.49
C ASP A 81 -6.67 8.49 15.93
N ILE A 82 -7.71 7.67 15.76
CA ILE A 82 -7.56 6.35 15.14
C ILE A 82 -7.06 6.51 13.69
N CYS A 83 -7.69 7.40 12.91
CA CYS A 83 -7.25 7.67 11.54
C CYS A 83 -5.80 8.20 11.50
N ASP A 84 -5.47 9.15 12.37
CA ASP A 84 -4.17 9.78 12.46
C ASP A 84 -3.07 8.77 12.81
N ASN A 85 -3.30 7.91 13.80
CA ASN A 85 -2.37 6.86 14.19
C ASN A 85 -2.14 5.85 13.05
N LEU A 86 -3.21 5.39 12.39
CA LEU A 86 -3.09 4.48 11.26
C LEU A 86 -2.30 5.12 10.10
N VAL A 87 -2.57 6.40 9.79
CA VAL A 87 -1.86 7.11 8.73
C VAL A 87 -0.39 7.29 9.09
N GLN A 88 -0.06 7.70 10.32
CA GLN A 88 1.33 7.89 10.74
C GLN A 88 2.13 6.58 10.65
N VAL A 89 1.57 5.48 11.14
CA VAL A 89 2.20 4.16 11.04
C VAL A 89 2.35 3.74 9.57
N GLY A 90 1.27 3.79 8.80
CA GLY A 90 1.29 3.40 7.39
C GLY A 90 2.25 4.25 6.55
N TRP A 91 2.28 5.56 6.77
CA TRP A 91 3.20 6.49 6.10
C TRP A 91 4.66 6.24 6.47
N ALA A 92 4.96 5.95 7.75
CA ALA A 92 6.30 5.58 8.18
C ALA A 92 6.79 4.32 7.47
N PHE A 93 5.96 3.26 7.43
CA PHE A 93 6.29 2.03 6.70
C PHE A 93 6.40 2.26 5.19
N MET A 94 5.55 3.09 4.60
CA MET A 94 5.66 3.46 3.18
C MET A 94 6.98 4.18 2.89
N THR A 95 7.46 5.04 3.79
CA THR A 95 8.76 5.71 3.67
C THR A 95 9.91 4.70 3.68
N VAL A 96 9.90 3.74 4.60
CA VAL A 96 10.89 2.64 4.63
C VAL A 96 10.79 1.80 3.36
N GLY A 97 9.56 1.56 2.86
CA GLY A 97 9.33 0.86 1.60
C GLY A 97 9.94 1.58 0.40
N ILE A 98 9.83 2.90 0.31
CA ILE A 98 10.48 3.72 -0.73
C ILE A 98 12.01 3.55 -0.66
N LEU A 99 12.60 3.59 0.53
CA LEU A 99 14.04 3.42 0.70
C LEU A 99 14.52 2.04 0.25
N PHE A 100 13.82 0.98 0.62
CA PHE A 100 14.13 -0.38 0.14
C PHE A 100 13.92 -0.51 -1.36
N GLY A 101 12.90 0.16 -1.92
CA GLY A 101 12.67 0.22 -3.36
C GLY A 101 13.80 0.92 -4.11
N ALA A 102 14.36 1.99 -3.55
CA ALA A 102 15.52 2.68 -4.12
C ALA A 102 16.77 1.79 -4.11
N LEU A 103 17.02 1.04 -3.03
CA LEU A 103 18.12 0.07 -2.97
C LEU A 103 17.92 -1.06 -3.98
N TRP A 104 16.71 -1.57 -4.09
CA TRP A 104 16.35 -2.55 -5.11
C TRP A 104 16.57 -2.01 -6.53
N ALA A 105 16.08 -0.81 -6.83
CA ALA A 105 16.25 -0.16 -8.14
C ALA A 105 17.73 0.04 -8.51
N LYS A 106 18.55 0.42 -7.53
CA LYS A 106 20.00 0.56 -7.73
C LYS A 106 20.65 -0.74 -8.15
N GLU A 107 20.26 -1.86 -7.54
CA GLU A 107 20.82 -3.16 -7.86
C GLU A 107 20.28 -3.71 -9.18
N ALA A 108 18.98 -3.54 -9.44
CA ALA A 108 18.30 -4.10 -10.62
C ALA A 108 18.59 -3.29 -11.90
N TRP A 109 18.68 -1.96 -11.81
CA TRP A 109 18.76 -1.05 -12.98
C TRP A 109 19.89 -0.03 -12.92
N GLY A 110 20.69 -0.02 -11.86
CA GLY A 110 21.89 0.83 -11.75
C GLY A 110 21.66 2.24 -11.19
N HIS A 111 20.44 2.63 -10.89
CA HIS A 111 20.09 3.95 -10.31
C HIS A 111 19.08 3.80 -9.18
N TYR A 112 19.12 4.72 -8.20
CA TYR A 112 18.21 4.69 -7.05
C TYR A 112 16.80 5.19 -7.38
N TRP A 113 16.70 6.10 -8.36
CA TRP A 113 15.46 6.77 -8.74
C TRP A 113 15.58 7.30 -10.17
N ALA A 114 14.59 7.05 -11.01
CA ALA A 114 14.59 7.43 -12.43
C ALA A 114 13.35 8.25 -12.83
N TRP A 115 12.48 8.58 -11.90
CA TRP A 115 11.16 9.17 -12.19
C TRP A 115 10.30 8.29 -13.11
N ASP A 116 10.49 7.00 -13.02
CA ASP A 116 9.58 6.03 -13.62
C ASP A 116 8.14 6.34 -13.23
N PRO A 117 7.14 6.07 -14.07
CA PRO A 117 5.75 6.32 -13.73
C PRO A 117 5.31 5.76 -12.36
N LYS A 118 5.76 4.56 -11.96
CA LYS A 118 5.46 4.01 -10.61
C LYS A 118 6.13 4.79 -9.49
N GLU A 119 7.37 5.19 -9.67
CA GLU A 119 8.09 6.02 -8.71
C GLU A 119 7.42 7.39 -8.55
N THR A 120 7.00 8.00 -9.67
CA THR A 120 6.30 9.29 -9.67
C THR A 120 4.98 9.20 -8.90
N TRP A 121 4.18 8.16 -9.12
CA TRP A 121 2.93 7.95 -8.39
C TRP A 121 3.16 7.58 -6.92
N ALA A 122 4.24 6.87 -6.60
CA ALA A 122 4.64 6.60 -5.22
C ALA A 122 5.00 7.90 -4.48
N ALA A 123 5.77 8.80 -5.12
CA ALA A 123 6.08 10.11 -4.58
C ALA A 123 4.81 10.97 -4.39
N ALA A 124 3.92 11.01 -5.39
CA ALA A 124 2.66 11.75 -5.30
C ALA A 124 1.79 11.24 -4.14
N THR A 125 1.70 9.93 -3.96
CA THR A 125 0.98 9.29 -2.85
C THR A 125 1.60 9.65 -1.51
N TRP A 126 2.93 9.58 -1.40
CA TRP A 126 3.67 9.94 -0.19
C TRP A 126 3.43 11.40 0.23
N PHE A 127 3.46 12.33 -0.73
CA PHE A 127 3.16 13.75 -0.48
C PHE A 127 1.69 13.98 -0.12
N ALA A 128 0.75 13.23 -0.68
CA ALA A 128 -0.67 13.34 -0.34
C ALA A 128 -0.93 12.95 1.13
N TYR A 129 -0.35 11.86 1.62
CA TYR A 129 -0.41 11.50 3.05
C TYR A 129 0.32 12.50 3.94
N LEU A 130 1.47 13.03 3.51
CA LEU A 130 2.17 14.08 4.23
C LEU A 130 1.31 15.35 4.37
N ALA A 131 0.61 15.74 3.30
CA ALA A 131 -0.33 16.85 3.34
C ALA A 131 -1.48 16.61 4.33
N TYR A 132 -2.05 15.39 4.36
CA TYR A 132 -3.02 14.99 5.38
C TYR A 132 -2.47 15.20 6.79
N ILE A 133 -1.29 14.69 7.09
CA ILE A 133 -0.63 14.82 8.40
C ILE A 133 -0.48 16.30 8.76
N HIS A 134 -0.03 17.15 7.83
CA HIS A 134 0.13 18.57 8.08
C HIS A 134 -1.20 19.31 8.32
N ILE A 135 -2.25 18.95 7.62
CA ILE A 135 -3.58 19.53 7.85
C ILE A 135 -4.07 19.16 9.25
N ARG A 136 -3.87 17.92 9.68
CA ARG A 136 -4.27 17.45 11.01
C ARG A 136 -3.49 18.14 12.14
N LEU A 137 -2.20 18.34 11.98
CA LEU A 137 -1.37 19.05 12.97
C LEU A 137 -1.75 20.53 13.15
N ARG A 138 -2.39 21.16 12.17
CA ARG A 138 -2.68 22.60 12.17
C ARG A 138 -4.09 22.98 12.58
N ALA A 139 -5.08 22.14 12.34
CA ALA A 139 -6.46 22.59 12.51
C ALA A 139 -7.49 21.47 12.66
N ASP A 140 -8.01 21.31 13.87
CA ASP A 140 -9.12 20.41 14.20
C ASP A 140 -10.43 20.73 13.49
N ARG A 141 -10.64 21.99 13.09
CA ARG A 141 -11.87 22.43 12.44
C ARG A 141 -12.12 21.79 11.06
N TYR A 142 -11.11 21.21 10.42
CA TYR A 142 -11.20 20.68 9.06
C TYR A 142 -11.34 19.15 9.01
N ARG A 143 -11.93 18.52 10.05
CA ARG A 143 -12.06 17.05 10.14
C ARG A 143 -12.60 16.39 8.88
N ARG A 144 -13.70 16.90 8.31
CA ARG A 144 -14.29 16.32 7.09
C ARG A 144 -13.39 16.49 5.87
N ALA A 145 -12.73 17.64 5.72
CA ALA A 145 -11.79 17.85 4.62
C ALA A 145 -10.56 16.95 4.75
N ALA A 146 -10.05 16.76 5.97
CA ALA A 146 -8.96 15.83 6.25
C ALA A 146 -9.35 14.37 5.89
N LEU A 147 -10.54 13.93 6.27
CA LEU A 147 -11.03 12.58 5.91
C LEU A 147 -11.16 12.41 4.39
N TRP A 148 -11.64 13.42 3.67
CA TRP A 148 -11.64 13.38 2.20
C TRP A 148 -10.23 13.31 1.64
N GLY A 149 -9.29 14.09 2.19
CA GLY A 149 -7.87 14.03 1.83
C GLY A 149 -7.28 12.64 2.05
N LEU A 150 -7.58 12.02 3.20
CA LEU A 150 -7.16 10.64 3.51
C LEU A 150 -7.71 9.64 2.51
N PHE A 151 -9.01 9.70 2.20
CA PHE A 151 -9.64 8.80 1.25
C PHE A 151 -9.05 8.95 -0.16
N LEU A 152 -8.86 10.20 -0.61
CA LEU A 152 -8.24 10.49 -1.91
C LEU A 152 -6.77 10.03 -1.97
N SER A 153 -6.02 10.18 -0.88
CA SER A 153 -4.64 9.66 -0.79
C SER A 153 -4.59 8.14 -0.99
N PHE A 154 -5.58 7.42 -0.49
CA PHE A 154 -5.68 5.98 -0.71
C PHE A 154 -6.02 5.64 -2.18
N LEU A 155 -6.84 6.45 -2.85
CA LEU A 155 -7.09 6.27 -4.28
C LEU A 155 -5.83 6.49 -5.11
N LEU A 156 -4.98 7.48 -4.74
CA LEU A 156 -3.66 7.65 -5.38
C LEU A 156 -2.76 6.43 -5.14
N LEU A 157 -2.82 5.84 -3.94
CA LEU A 157 -2.10 4.60 -3.64
C LEU A 157 -2.55 3.44 -4.54
N GLN A 158 -3.87 3.31 -4.80
CA GLN A 158 -4.39 2.30 -5.72
C GLN A 158 -3.95 2.57 -7.17
N MET A 159 -3.88 3.84 -7.56
CA MET A 159 -3.34 4.23 -8.87
C MET A 159 -1.86 3.83 -9.00
N CYS A 160 -1.05 4.07 -7.98
CA CYS A 160 0.35 3.66 -7.96
C CYS A 160 0.53 2.14 -8.07
N TRP A 161 -0.29 1.36 -7.37
CA TRP A 161 -0.15 -0.11 -7.34
C TRP A 161 -0.71 -0.77 -8.59
N TRP A 162 -1.93 -0.45 -8.95
CA TRP A 162 -2.69 -1.18 -9.99
C TRP A 162 -3.07 -0.32 -11.18
N GLY A 163 -3.56 0.90 -10.95
CA GLY A 163 -4.10 1.77 -11.99
C GLY A 163 -3.09 2.16 -13.06
N ILE A 164 -1.83 2.32 -12.66
CA ILE A 164 -0.74 2.69 -13.59
C ILE A 164 -0.55 1.68 -14.73
N ASN A 165 -0.85 0.42 -14.51
CA ASN A 165 -0.72 -0.63 -15.53
C ASN A 165 -1.67 -0.40 -16.74
N TYR A 166 -2.70 0.43 -16.55
CA TYR A 166 -3.69 0.76 -17.59
C TYR A 166 -3.47 2.16 -18.20
N LEU A 167 -2.52 2.94 -17.68
CA LEU A 167 -2.24 4.27 -18.21
C LEU A 167 -1.35 4.16 -19.46
N PRO A 168 -1.72 4.79 -20.59
CA PRO A 168 -0.90 4.79 -21.81
C PRO A 168 0.50 5.33 -21.58
N SER A 169 0.65 6.30 -20.65
CA SER A 169 1.95 6.88 -20.30
C SER A 169 2.91 5.93 -19.59
N ALA A 170 2.41 4.80 -19.08
CA ALA A 170 3.24 3.80 -18.37
C ALA A 170 3.54 2.59 -19.27
N GLN A 171 2.76 2.38 -20.33
CA GLN A 171 2.95 1.24 -21.23
C GLN A 171 4.21 1.41 -22.06
N GLY A 172 5.15 0.46 -21.91
CA GLY A 172 6.43 0.46 -22.64
C GLY A 172 7.51 1.42 -22.11
N VAL A 173 7.20 2.22 -21.09
CA VAL A 173 8.13 3.18 -20.47
C VAL A 173 8.53 2.77 -19.06
N SER A 174 7.61 2.18 -18.30
CA SER A 174 7.89 1.79 -16.91
C SER A 174 8.66 0.48 -16.85
N VAL A 175 9.81 0.50 -16.17
CA VAL A 175 10.61 -0.71 -15.88
C VAL A 175 9.94 -1.61 -14.82
N HIS A 176 8.90 -1.13 -14.16
CA HIS A 176 8.13 -1.85 -13.17
C HIS A 176 6.85 -2.51 -13.73
N THR A 177 6.53 -2.29 -15.02
CA THR A 177 5.41 -2.97 -15.67
C THR A 177 5.93 -4.21 -16.37
N TYR A 178 5.74 -5.34 -15.75
CA TYR A 178 6.00 -6.63 -16.38
C TYR A 178 4.79 -6.97 -17.23
N SER A 179 4.81 -6.59 -18.52
CA SER A 179 3.82 -7.06 -19.48
C SER A 179 3.95 -8.58 -19.58
N LEU A 180 2.87 -9.29 -19.35
CA LEU A 180 2.74 -10.68 -19.76
C LEU A 180 2.80 -10.68 -21.30
N GLY A 181 4.01 -10.92 -21.86
CA GLY A 181 4.18 -11.20 -23.26
C GLY A 181 3.64 -12.58 -23.59
#